data_3b11963078196190134236e17f0ed585
#
_entry.id   3b11963078196190134236e17f0ed585
#
_cell.length_a   1.000
_cell.length_b   1.000
_cell.length_c   1.000
_cell.angle_alpha   90.00
_cell.angle_beta   90.00
_cell.angle_gamma   90.00
#
_symmetry.space_group_name_H-M   'P 1'
#
loop_
_entity.id
_entity.type
_entity.pdbx_description
1 polymer ?
#
loop_
_entity_poly.entity_id
_entity_poly.type
_entity_poly.pdbx_seq_one_letter_code
_entity_poly.pdbx_strand_id
1 'polypeptide(L)'
;CHTESFSDREVIQKACENCHNEELEMANDSHPKNKFTDPRNADRLKVLDARYCVECHTEHRPEETHPMGLTLPEDYCFRCHEDVAENRPTHEGLGFETCASAGCHNYHDNKALYEDFLVKHAADPAIAPHPVLPAIDHEVKNPAPKADAPSDWLDDHVVISQWEMSAHAKGDVNCGGCHQDEANQWVRKPTTEVCGTCHEKQEEGFLLGKHGMRIAAGLSPMTPAQSRLPMKNAHSDKPLNCISCHNDHIFDREFAAEGACMGCHNDEHSQAYHESKHAALWRGEKRGRAEQRGDIAEGQGVSCASCHLPRETHENLDGAPVVMVQHNQNANLRPNEKMIRSVCMNCHGLGFAIDALADPELIKNNFQGLPQHHIESIDMALERAKASQ
;
A
#
# COMPACT_ATOMS: atom_id res chain seq x y z
N CYS A 1 -8.16 -13.96 -15.80
CA CYS A 1 -9.53 -13.40 -15.83
C CYS A 1 -10.47 -14.09 -16.82
N HIS A 2 -9.97 -14.66 -17.93
CA HIS A 2 -10.78 -15.26 -18.99
C HIS A 2 -10.57 -16.77 -19.11
N THR A 3 -10.68 -17.49 -17.99
CA THR A 3 -10.40 -18.94 -17.97
C THR A 3 -11.44 -19.78 -18.67
N GLU A 4 -12.71 -19.37 -18.67
CA GLU A 4 -13.83 -20.16 -19.19
C GLU A 4 -14.70 -19.40 -20.20
N SER A 5 -14.80 -18.07 -20.10
CA SER A 5 -15.60 -17.22 -20.99
C SER A 5 -15.05 -15.80 -21.08
N PHE A 6 -15.12 -15.21 -22.29
CA PHE A 6 -14.72 -13.82 -22.51
C PHE A 6 -15.88 -12.82 -22.32
N SER A 7 -17.10 -13.28 -22.20
CA SER A 7 -18.29 -12.42 -22.17
C SER A 7 -19.25 -12.72 -21.02
N ASP A 8 -19.01 -13.76 -20.26
CA ASP A 8 -19.84 -14.10 -19.11
C ASP A 8 -19.43 -13.24 -17.89
N ARG A 9 -20.31 -12.35 -17.49
CA ARG A 9 -20.08 -11.39 -16.39
C ARG A 9 -19.82 -12.09 -15.05
N GLU A 10 -20.48 -13.23 -14.78
CA GLU A 10 -20.26 -13.99 -13.56
C GLU A 10 -18.89 -14.66 -13.52
N VAL A 11 -18.42 -15.16 -14.67
CA VAL A 11 -17.07 -15.73 -14.78
C VAL A 11 -16.01 -14.66 -14.57
N ILE A 12 -16.20 -13.48 -15.18
CA ILE A 12 -15.28 -12.36 -15.01
C ILE A 12 -15.31 -11.85 -13.57
N GLN A 13 -16.50 -11.75 -12.97
CA GLN A 13 -16.66 -11.36 -11.57
C GLN A 13 -15.86 -12.25 -10.62
N LYS A 14 -16.03 -13.58 -10.72
CA LYS A 14 -15.27 -14.56 -9.93
C LYS A 14 -13.76 -14.45 -10.14
N ALA A 15 -13.34 -14.17 -11.36
CA ALA A 15 -11.93 -13.98 -11.65
C ALA A 15 -11.34 -12.75 -10.98
N CYS A 16 -12.11 -11.67 -10.86
CA CYS A 16 -11.72 -10.50 -10.07
C CYS A 16 -11.64 -10.83 -8.58
N GLU A 17 -12.66 -11.51 -8.05
CA GLU A 17 -12.77 -11.90 -6.64
C GLU A 17 -11.60 -12.79 -6.17
N ASN A 18 -11.01 -13.60 -7.04
CA ASN A 18 -9.86 -14.43 -6.69
C ASN A 18 -8.62 -13.64 -6.24
N CYS A 19 -8.52 -12.37 -6.65
CA CYS A 19 -7.39 -11.50 -6.30
C CYS A 19 -7.82 -10.26 -5.49
N HIS A 20 -9.10 -9.89 -5.53
CA HIS A 20 -9.68 -8.69 -4.95
C HIS A 20 -10.80 -9.01 -3.96
N ASN A 21 -10.62 -10.06 -3.15
CA ASN A 21 -11.63 -10.47 -2.17
C ASN A 21 -11.82 -9.45 -1.05
N GLU A 22 -10.77 -8.75 -0.66
CA GLU A 22 -10.85 -7.71 0.38
C GLU A 22 -11.71 -6.53 -0.08
N GLU A 23 -11.54 -6.09 -1.34
CA GLU A 23 -12.36 -5.03 -1.92
C GLU A 23 -13.84 -5.47 -2.02
N LEU A 24 -14.07 -6.75 -2.29
CA LEU A 24 -15.43 -7.31 -2.30
C LEU A 24 -16.05 -7.32 -0.90
N GLU A 25 -15.31 -7.73 0.13
CA GLU A 25 -15.80 -7.73 1.52
C GLU A 25 -16.17 -6.32 1.97
N MET A 26 -15.32 -5.34 1.74
CA MET A 26 -15.59 -3.94 2.04
C MET A 26 -16.80 -3.42 1.25
N ALA A 27 -16.91 -3.74 -0.03
CA ALA A 27 -18.06 -3.38 -0.85
C ALA A 27 -19.36 -4.03 -0.33
N ASN A 28 -19.32 -5.26 0.13
CA ASN A 28 -20.48 -5.93 0.72
C ASN A 28 -20.94 -5.28 2.04
N ASP A 29 -20.04 -4.69 2.80
CA ASP A 29 -20.39 -3.95 4.01
C ASP A 29 -21.01 -2.58 3.68
N SER A 30 -20.47 -1.88 2.70
CA SER A 30 -20.92 -0.55 2.26
C SER A 30 -22.16 -0.61 1.37
N HIS A 31 -22.11 -1.46 0.34
CA HIS A 31 -23.12 -1.63 -0.69
C HIS A 31 -23.53 -3.10 -0.83
N PRO A 32 -24.16 -3.68 0.20
CA PRO A 32 -24.47 -5.11 0.22
C PRO A 32 -25.43 -5.50 -0.91
N LYS A 33 -25.19 -6.65 -1.51
CA LYS A 33 -25.96 -7.16 -2.67
C LYS A 33 -27.48 -7.18 -2.46
N ASN A 34 -27.93 -7.38 -1.24
CA ASN A 34 -29.37 -7.36 -0.92
C ASN A 34 -30.02 -5.98 -1.12
N LYS A 35 -29.31 -4.87 -0.96
CA LYS A 35 -29.81 -3.54 -1.31
C LYS A 35 -30.03 -3.41 -2.82
N PHE A 36 -29.21 -4.03 -3.63
CA PHE A 36 -29.35 -4.01 -5.08
C PHE A 36 -30.47 -4.93 -5.61
N THR A 37 -30.88 -5.92 -4.83
CA THR A 37 -32.02 -6.78 -5.18
C THR A 37 -33.37 -6.19 -4.77
N ASP A 38 -33.40 -5.10 -4.02
CA ASP A 38 -34.62 -4.39 -3.68
C ASP A 38 -35.26 -3.82 -4.96
N PRO A 39 -36.54 -4.13 -5.24
CA PRO A 39 -37.27 -3.63 -6.42
C PRO A 39 -37.25 -2.11 -6.58
N ARG A 40 -37.14 -1.36 -5.49
CA ARG A 40 -37.00 0.11 -5.49
C ARG A 40 -35.76 0.61 -6.20
N ASN A 41 -34.74 -0.20 -6.28
CA ASN A 41 -33.47 0.13 -6.95
C ASN A 41 -33.40 -0.38 -8.40
N ALA A 42 -34.45 -1.01 -8.92
CA ALA A 42 -34.45 -1.63 -10.24
C ALA A 42 -34.12 -0.66 -11.38
N ASP A 43 -34.60 0.59 -11.29
CA ASP A 43 -34.34 1.59 -12.32
C ASP A 43 -32.90 2.13 -12.24
N ARG A 44 -32.34 2.27 -11.05
CA ARG A 44 -30.94 2.64 -10.82
C ARG A 44 -29.98 1.59 -11.40
N LEU A 45 -30.31 0.31 -11.20
CA LEU A 45 -29.53 -0.81 -11.74
C LEU A 45 -29.54 -0.92 -13.27
N LYS A 46 -30.56 -0.38 -13.94
CA LYS A 46 -30.58 -0.29 -15.41
C LYS A 46 -29.56 0.73 -15.94
N VAL A 47 -29.26 1.73 -15.15
CA VAL A 47 -28.28 2.78 -15.51
C VAL A 47 -26.87 2.32 -15.21
N LEU A 48 -26.67 1.72 -14.03
CA LEU A 48 -25.36 1.22 -13.57
C LEU A 48 -25.60 -0.02 -12.69
N ASP A 49 -25.22 -1.18 -13.19
CA ASP A 49 -25.31 -2.41 -12.40
C ASP A 49 -24.10 -2.59 -11.49
N ALA A 50 -24.04 -1.80 -10.44
CA ALA A 50 -22.93 -1.75 -9.50
C ALA A 50 -22.64 -3.06 -8.74
N ARG A 51 -23.37 -4.15 -9.03
CA ARG A 51 -23.08 -5.49 -8.49
C ARG A 51 -21.85 -6.15 -9.15
N TYR A 52 -21.39 -5.60 -10.26
CA TYR A 52 -20.30 -6.16 -11.06
C TYR A 52 -19.11 -5.20 -11.12
N CYS A 53 -17.93 -5.72 -10.83
CA CYS A 53 -16.68 -4.96 -10.86
C CYS A 53 -16.45 -4.27 -12.21
N VAL A 54 -16.76 -4.97 -13.30
CA VAL A 54 -16.54 -4.49 -14.68
C VAL A 54 -17.40 -3.29 -15.08
N GLU A 55 -18.45 -2.97 -14.33
CA GLU A 55 -19.26 -1.77 -14.60
C GLU A 55 -18.52 -0.49 -14.25
N CYS A 56 -17.66 -0.54 -13.24
CA CYS A 56 -16.86 0.58 -12.80
C CYS A 56 -15.39 0.47 -13.25
N HIS A 57 -14.91 -0.76 -13.42
CA HIS A 57 -13.52 -1.08 -13.74
C HIS A 57 -13.45 -1.88 -15.06
N THR A 58 -13.78 -1.23 -16.17
CA THR A 58 -13.71 -1.88 -17.49
C THR A 58 -12.26 -2.16 -17.85
N GLU A 59 -11.93 -3.44 -18.04
CA GLU A 59 -10.58 -3.85 -18.43
C GLU A 59 -10.26 -3.50 -19.89
N HIS A 60 -8.98 -3.41 -20.22
CA HIS A 60 -8.47 -3.19 -21.57
C HIS A 60 -8.85 -1.84 -22.23
N ARG A 61 -9.13 -0.82 -21.41
CA ARG A 61 -9.40 0.54 -21.86
C ARG A 61 -8.48 1.56 -21.18
N PRO A 62 -7.17 1.47 -21.41
CA PRO A 62 -6.20 2.33 -20.71
C PRO A 62 -6.42 3.83 -20.99
N GLU A 63 -6.95 4.17 -22.15
CA GLU A 63 -7.27 5.55 -22.55
C GLU A 63 -8.46 6.16 -21.79
N GLU A 64 -9.32 5.33 -21.22
CA GLU A 64 -10.49 5.75 -20.44
C GLU A 64 -10.28 5.56 -18.95
N THR A 65 -9.11 5.06 -18.54
CA THR A 65 -8.88 4.69 -17.15
C THR A 65 -8.40 5.88 -16.34
N HIS A 66 -9.24 6.33 -15.42
CA HIS A 66 -8.96 7.33 -14.40
C HIS A 66 -8.17 6.77 -13.22
N PRO A 67 -7.74 7.59 -12.25
CA PRO A 67 -7.16 7.11 -10.99
C PRO A 67 -8.00 6.00 -10.34
N MET A 68 -7.34 5.08 -9.65
CA MET A 68 -7.94 3.85 -9.05
C MET A 68 -8.52 2.84 -10.06
N GLY A 69 -8.22 2.97 -11.35
CA GLY A 69 -8.70 2.04 -12.38
C GLY A 69 -10.18 2.21 -12.76
N LEU A 70 -10.78 3.33 -12.39
CA LEU A 70 -12.17 3.65 -12.77
C LEU A 70 -12.25 4.00 -14.25
N THR A 71 -13.31 3.54 -14.91
CA THR A 71 -13.65 3.88 -16.30
C THR A 71 -14.98 4.63 -16.41
N LEU A 72 -15.51 5.07 -15.27
CA LEU A 72 -16.71 5.91 -15.21
C LEU A 72 -16.34 7.39 -15.09
N PRO A 73 -17.21 8.30 -15.54
CA PRO A 73 -17.09 9.72 -15.25
C PRO A 73 -17.04 9.99 -13.74
N GLU A 74 -16.42 11.09 -13.33
CA GLU A 74 -16.24 11.46 -11.93
C GLU A 74 -17.55 11.58 -11.13
N ASP A 75 -18.65 11.87 -11.79
CA ASP A 75 -20.00 12.00 -11.22
C ASP A 75 -20.76 10.69 -11.08
N TYR A 76 -20.10 9.55 -11.21
CA TYR A 76 -20.81 8.25 -11.23
C TYR A 76 -21.61 7.93 -9.96
N CYS A 77 -21.21 8.44 -8.81
CA CYS A 77 -21.94 8.27 -7.56
C CYS A 77 -23.34 8.90 -7.63
N PHE A 78 -23.48 10.03 -8.34
CA PHE A 78 -24.75 10.74 -8.53
C PHE A 78 -25.83 9.90 -9.18
N ARG A 79 -25.48 8.95 -10.01
CA ARG A 79 -26.44 8.04 -10.67
C ARG A 79 -27.31 7.25 -9.71
N CYS A 80 -26.85 7.10 -8.47
CA CYS A 80 -27.60 6.43 -7.41
C CYS A 80 -27.87 7.34 -6.21
N HIS A 81 -27.10 8.39 -6.03
CA HIS A 81 -27.11 9.27 -4.85
C HIS A 81 -27.49 10.72 -5.20
N GLU A 82 -28.31 10.97 -6.23
CA GLU A 82 -28.75 12.32 -6.64
C GLU A 82 -29.48 13.09 -5.52
N ASP A 83 -30.11 12.35 -4.62
CA ASP A 83 -30.91 12.87 -3.51
C ASP A 83 -30.16 12.82 -2.15
N VAL A 84 -28.84 12.61 -2.17
CA VAL A 84 -28.07 12.42 -0.94
C VAL A 84 -28.15 13.62 0.00
N ALA A 85 -28.13 14.84 -0.54
CA ALA A 85 -28.20 16.07 0.25
C ALA A 85 -29.55 16.22 0.97
N GLU A 86 -30.66 15.77 0.34
CA GLU A 86 -32.00 15.80 0.97
C GLU A 86 -32.09 14.83 2.15
N ASN A 87 -31.44 13.66 2.02
CA ASN A 87 -31.46 12.61 3.03
C ASN A 87 -30.38 12.75 4.09
N ARG A 88 -29.31 13.50 3.78
CA ARG A 88 -28.14 13.72 4.62
C ARG A 88 -27.71 15.18 4.57
N PRO A 89 -28.18 16.03 5.50
CA PRO A 89 -27.84 17.46 5.51
C PRO A 89 -26.33 17.75 5.54
N THR A 90 -25.53 16.78 5.97
CA THR A 90 -24.07 16.86 5.95
C THR A 90 -23.46 16.88 4.57
N HIS A 91 -24.24 16.58 3.54
CA HIS A 91 -23.83 16.55 2.14
C HIS A 91 -24.42 17.71 1.35
N GLU A 92 -25.18 18.60 2.01
CA GLU A 92 -25.72 19.80 1.36
C GLU A 92 -24.57 20.72 0.95
N GLY A 93 -24.56 21.13 -0.32
CA GLY A 93 -23.53 22.00 -0.88
C GLY A 93 -22.25 21.29 -1.37
N LEU A 94 -22.10 19.97 -1.14
CA LEU A 94 -20.97 19.23 -1.67
C LEU A 94 -21.18 18.93 -3.17
N GLY A 95 -20.16 19.27 -3.98
CA GLY A 95 -20.11 18.87 -5.40
C GLY A 95 -19.82 17.38 -5.58
N PHE A 96 -20.24 16.81 -6.71
CA PHE A 96 -20.02 15.38 -6.98
C PHE A 96 -18.55 14.99 -7.18
N GLU A 97 -17.71 15.91 -7.58
CA GLU A 97 -16.27 15.77 -7.64
C GLU A 97 -15.69 15.39 -6.26
N THR A 98 -16.33 15.83 -5.16
CA THR A 98 -15.90 15.47 -3.80
C THR A 98 -16.19 14.01 -3.45
N CYS A 99 -17.15 13.37 -4.11
CA CYS A 99 -17.44 11.95 -3.89
C CYS A 99 -16.37 11.03 -4.49
N ALA A 100 -15.76 11.45 -5.60
CA ALA A 100 -14.72 10.70 -6.28
C ALA A 100 -13.32 11.03 -5.76
N SER A 101 -13.14 12.22 -5.14
CA SER A 101 -11.88 12.61 -4.52
C SER A 101 -11.70 11.93 -3.17
N ALA A 102 -10.46 11.78 -2.76
CA ALA A 102 -10.12 11.25 -1.47
C ALA A 102 -10.74 12.10 -0.35
N GLY A 103 -11.46 11.53 0.55
CA GLY A 103 -11.90 12.38 1.61
C GLY A 103 -12.63 11.67 2.72
N CYS A 104 -13.80 11.14 2.46
CA CYS A 104 -14.67 10.68 3.51
C CYS A 104 -14.98 9.19 3.42
N HIS A 105 -15.40 8.74 2.26
CA HIS A 105 -15.74 7.35 1.98
C HIS A 105 -15.85 7.14 0.47
N ASN A 106 -15.93 5.89 0.04
CA ASN A 106 -16.09 5.50 -1.35
C ASN A 106 -17.00 4.28 -1.48
N TYR A 107 -17.15 3.74 -2.68
CA TYR A 107 -18.01 2.60 -2.93
C TYR A 107 -17.60 1.35 -2.10
N HIS A 108 -16.31 1.08 -1.97
CA HIS A 108 -15.81 -0.09 -1.27
C HIS A 108 -15.81 0.11 0.25
N ASP A 109 -15.40 1.27 0.72
CA ASP A 109 -15.26 1.56 2.13
C ASP A 109 -15.98 2.86 2.51
N ASN A 110 -17.14 2.72 3.17
CA ASN A 110 -17.87 3.86 3.71
C ASN A 110 -17.53 4.13 5.19
N LYS A 111 -16.54 3.42 5.75
CA LYS A 111 -16.15 3.49 7.16
C LYS A 111 -14.77 4.10 7.37
N ALA A 112 -14.02 4.36 6.31
CA ALA A 112 -12.65 4.86 6.42
C ALA A 112 -12.57 6.15 7.24
N LEU A 113 -13.48 7.09 6.99
CA LEU A 113 -13.55 8.38 7.69
C LEU A 113 -14.99 8.67 8.14
N TYR A 114 -15.37 8.13 9.29
CA TYR A 114 -16.66 8.46 9.90
C TYR A 114 -16.76 9.91 10.33
N GLU A 115 -17.98 10.43 10.39
CA GLU A 115 -18.29 11.76 10.87
C GLU A 115 -17.66 12.06 12.23
N ASP A 116 -17.77 11.16 13.21
CA ASP A 116 -17.16 11.34 14.52
C ASP A 116 -15.62 11.43 14.42
N PHE A 117 -15.02 10.69 13.51
CA PHE A 117 -13.58 10.75 13.27
C PHE A 117 -13.18 12.09 12.63
N LEU A 118 -13.94 12.54 11.62
CA LEU A 118 -13.75 13.85 11.01
C LEU A 118 -13.87 14.97 12.05
N VAL A 119 -14.94 14.97 12.85
CA VAL A 119 -15.16 15.98 13.90
C VAL A 119 -14.04 15.98 14.93
N LYS A 120 -13.57 14.80 15.34
CA LYS A 120 -12.49 14.65 16.30
C LYS A 120 -11.16 15.22 15.81
N HIS A 121 -10.87 15.06 14.52
CA HIS A 121 -9.57 15.36 13.92
C HIS A 121 -9.56 16.57 12.98
N ALA A 122 -10.72 17.22 12.76
CA ALA A 122 -10.83 18.36 11.85
C ALA A 122 -9.96 19.57 12.26
N ALA A 123 -9.72 19.73 13.55
CA ALA A 123 -8.89 20.82 14.10
C ALA A 123 -7.41 20.46 14.28
N ASP A 124 -6.99 19.27 13.85
CA ASP A 124 -5.59 18.87 13.94
C ASP A 124 -4.68 19.81 13.14
N PRO A 125 -3.52 20.20 13.67
CA PRO A 125 -2.61 21.07 12.93
C PRO A 125 -2.05 20.36 11.69
N ALA A 126 -1.79 21.09 10.61
CA ALA A 126 -1.27 20.54 9.36
C ALA A 126 0.00 19.67 9.53
N ILE A 127 0.82 19.99 10.52
CA ILE A 127 1.96 19.15 10.97
C ILE A 127 1.73 18.78 12.42
N ALA A 128 1.79 17.51 12.73
CA ALA A 128 1.68 16.99 14.09
C ALA A 128 2.82 17.53 14.99
N PRO A 129 2.57 17.76 16.29
CA PRO A 129 3.62 18.24 17.20
C PRO A 129 4.83 17.29 17.30
N HIS A 130 4.61 16.01 17.12
CA HIS A 130 5.64 14.96 17.16
C HIS A 130 5.51 14.04 15.95
N PRO A 131 5.97 14.50 14.76
CA PRO A 131 5.83 13.76 13.52
C PRO A 131 6.83 12.59 13.52
N VAL A 132 6.33 11.36 13.71
CA VAL A 132 7.16 10.16 13.78
C VAL A 132 6.37 8.92 13.39
N LEU A 133 6.97 8.07 12.56
CA LEU A 133 6.46 6.73 12.25
C LEU A 133 6.73 5.77 13.41
N PRO A 134 5.90 4.74 13.60
CA PRO A 134 6.18 3.69 14.59
C PRO A 134 7.59 3.12 14.41
N ALA A 135 8.33 3.00 15.53
CA ALA A 135 9.69 2.46 15.49
C ALA A 135 9.65 0.95 15.22
N ILE A 136 10.51 0.49 14.31
CA ILE A 136 10.74 -0.93 14.08
C ILE A 136 11.94 -1.35 14.94
N ASP A 137 11.78 -2.33 15.81
CA ASP A 137 12.90 -2.86 16.60
C ASP A 137 13.90 -3.59 15.70
N HIS A 138 15.18 -3.30 15.84
CA HIS A 138 16.16 -3.66 14.82
C HIS A 138 17.39 -4.39 15.32
N GLU A 139 17.66 -4.43 16.61
CA GLU A 139 18.99 -4.81 17.05
C GLU A 139 19.10 -6.26 17.50
N VAL A 140 19.51 -7.13 16.58
CA VAL A 140 20.21 -8.35 16.93
C VAL A 140 21.70 -8.04 16.92
N LYS A 141 22.36 -8.09 18.08
CA LYS A 141 23.77 -7.70 18.26
C LYS A 141 24.74 -8.90 18.37
N ASN A 142 24.29 -10.10 18.07
CA ASN A 142 25.13 -11.27 18.17
C ASN A 142 26.18 -11.28 17.03
N PRO A 143 27.38 -11.81 17.29
CA PRO A 143 28.30 -12.08 16.19
C PRO A 143 27.70 -13.16 15.27
N ALA A 144 27.96 -13.06 13.97
CA ALA A 144 27.56 -14.09 13.03
C ALA A 144 28.21 -15.44 13.39
N PRO A 145 27.48 -16.56 13.32
CA PRO A 145 28.05 -17.89 13.50
C PRO A 145 28.99 -18.22 12.33
N LYS A 146 29.72 -19.33 12.47
CA LYS A 146 30.48 -19.84 11.31
C LYS A 146 29.51 -20.36 10.25
N ALA A 147 29.71 -19.93 9.00
CA ALA A 147 28.90 -20.39 7.88
C ALA A 147 28.92 -21.92 7.73
N ASP A 148 27.76 -22.55 7.56
CA ASP A 148 27.57 -24.00 7.41
C ASP A 148 27.37 -24.44 5.95
N ALA A 149 27.67 -23.57 5.00
CA ALA A 149 27.61 -23.89 3.58
C ALA A 149 28.63 -25.00 3.21
N PRO A 150 28.34 -25.79 2.15
CA PRO A 150 29.32 -26.71 1.57
C PRO A 150 30.63 -26.02 1.19
N SER A 151 31.75 -26.77 1.24
CA SER A 151 33.10 -26.21 1.11
C SER A 151 33.31 -25.41 -0.18
N ASP A 152 32.73 -25.84 -1.29
CA ASP A 152 32.78 -25.19 -2.59
C ASP A 152 32.01 -23.85 -2.67
N TRP A 153 31.14 -23.58 -1.68
CA TRP A 153 30.39 -22.33 -1.54
C TRP A 153 31.07 -21.35 -0.59
N LEU A 154 31.89 -21.84 0.34
CA LEU A 154 32.62 -21.01 1.30
C LEU A 154 33.74 -20.18 0.63
N ASP A 155 34.11 -20.50 -0.60
CA ASP A 155 35.07 -19.74 -1.40
C ASP A 155 34.49 -18.42 -1.95
N ASP A 156 33.15 -18.24 -1.94
CA ASP A 156 32.54 -16.97 -2.33
C ASP A 156 32.58 -15.98 -1.16
N HIS A 157 33.71 -15.34 -0.98
CA HIS A 157 33.92 -14.38 0.11
C HIS A 157 32.96 -13.18 0.08
N VAL A 158 32.40 -12.81 -1.08
CA VAL A 158 31.45 -11.70 -1.20
C VAL A 158 30.12 -12.09 -0.57
N VAL A 159 29.60 -13.26 -0.93
CA VAL A 159 28.36 -13.80 -0.39
C VAL A 159 28.46 -14.01 1.12
N ILE A 160 29.56 -14.65 1.57
CA ILE A 160 29.79 -14.86 3.00
C ILE A 160 29.82 -13.54 3.78
N SER A 161 30.58 -12.55 3.28
CA SER A 161 30.67 -11.25 3.93
C SER A 161 29.33 -10.50 3.98
N GLN A 162 28.51 -10.59 2.93
CA GLN A 162 27.17 -10.01 2.90
C GLN A 162 26.27 -10.67 3.94
N TRP A 163 26.27 -12.01 4.00
CA TRP A 163 25.48 -12.74 4.97
C TRP A 163 25.92 -12.43 6.41
N GLU A 164 27.21 -12.42 6.71
CA GLU A 164 27.76 -12.10 8.06
C GLU A 164 27.29 -10.72 8.57
N MET A 165 27.10 -9.77 7.66
CA MET A 165 26.59 -8.43 8.00
C MET A 165 25.07 -8.40 8.21
N SER A 166 24.33 -9.40 7.72
CA SER A 166 22.86 -9.42 7.74
C SER A 166 22.30 -9.62 9.15
N ALA A 167 21.03 -9.26 9.33
CA ALA A 167 20.27 -9.55 10.52
C ALA A 167 20.04 -11.06 10.70
N HIS A 168 19.99 -11.83 9.61
CA HIS A 168 19.82 -13.28 9.64
C HIS A 168 21.01 -13.96 10.34
N ALA A 169 22.24 -13.67 9.90
CA ALA A 169 23.42 -14.22 10.54
C ALA A 169 23.52 -13.84 12.03
N LYS A 170 23.23 -12.58 12.37
CA LYS A 170 23.20 -12.11 13.76
C LYS A 170 22.07 -12.71 14.59
N GLY A 171 21.01 -13.15 13.95
CA GLY A 171 19.88 -13.89 14.54
C GLY A 171 20.06 -15.40 14.51
N ASP A 172 21.28 -15.91 14.26
CA ASP A 172 21.62 -17.35 14.22
C ASP A 172 20.93 -18.13 13.09
N VAL A 173 20.52 -17.44 12.01
CA VAL A 173 20.01 -18.09 10.78
C VAL A 173 21.19 -18.32 9.84
N ASN A 174 21.64 -19.55 9.72
CA ASN A 174 22.79 -19.93 8.91
C ASN A 174 22.40 -20.25 7.46
N CYS A 175 23.35 -20.53 6.61
CA CYS A 175 23.16 -20.82 5.18
C CYS A 175 22.14 -21.96 4.95
N GLY A 176 22.28 -23.04 5.73
CA GLY A 176 21.36 -24.18 5.69
C GLY A 176 19.90 -23.83 6.00
N GLY A 177 19.65 -22.80 6.81
CA GLY A 177 18.30 -22.33 7.12
C GLY A 177 17.48 -21.86 5.89
N CYS A 178 18.19 -21.48 4.81
CA CYS A 178 17.56 -21.11 3.54
C CYS A 178 17.88 -22.09 2.43
N HIS A 179 19.08 -22.68 2.44
CA HIS A 179 19.60 -23.49 1.34
C HIS A 179 19.50 -25.00 1.52
N GLN A 180 18.84 -25.50 2.59
CA GLN A 180 18.54 -26.91 2.74
C GLN A 180 17.04 -27.15 2.62
N ASP A 181 16.68 -28.19 1.86
CA ASP A 181 15.30 -28.68 1.80
C ASP A 181 14.98 -29.64 2.96
N GLU A 182 13.74 -30.15 3.02
CA GLU A 182 13.28 -31.09 4.06
C GLU A 182 14.10 -32.40 4.10
N ALA A 183 14.77 -32.75 3.01
CA ALA A 183 15.65 -33.91 2.91
C ALA A 183 17.11 -33.58 3.23
N ASN A 184 17.42 -32.37 3.74
CA ASN A 184 18.75 -31.81 3.96
C ASN A 184 19.62 -31.79 2.70
N GLN A 185 19.00 -31.69 1.52
CA GLN A 185 19.74 -31.51 0.28
C GLN A 185 19.96 -30.02 0.04
N TRP A 186 21.14 -29.66 -0.44
CA TRP A 186 21.50 -28.27 -0.72
C TRP A 186 20.76 -27.74 -1.95
N VAL A 187 19.95 -26.70 -1.77
CA VAL A 187 19.20 -26.00 -2.81
C VAL A 187 19.90 -24.70 -3.17
N ARG A 188 20.36 -24.61 -4.41
CA ARG A 188 21.12 -23.44 -4.86
C ARG A 188 20.32 -22.14 -4.88
N LYS A 189 19.07 -22.22 -5.24
CA LYS A 189 18.14 -21.07 -5.31
C LYS A 189 16.89 -21.38 -4.52
N PRO A 190 16.84 -20.99 -3.25
CA PRO A 190 15.64 -21.12 -2.44
C PRO A 190 14.46 -20.38 -3.07
N THR A 191 13.27 -20.90 -2.89
CA THR A 191 12.04 -20.27 -3.33
C THR A 191 11.50 -19.27 -2.29
N THR A 192 10.49 -18.50 -2.63
CA THR A 192 9.89 -17.51 -1.70
C THR A 192 9.27 -18.17 -0.49
N GLU A 193 8.77 -19.39 -0.60
CA GLU A 193 8.18 -20.15 0.49
C GLU A 193 9.14 -20.39 1.66
N VAL A 194 10.44 -20.47 1.37
CA VAL A 194 11.47 -20.58 2.41
C VAL A 194 11.48 -19.33 3.31
N CYS A 195 11.26 -18.14 2.73
CA CYS A 195 11.15 -16.91 3.51
C CYS A 195 9.90 -16.95 4.41
N GLY A 196 8.78 -17.43 3.88
CA GLY A 196 7.49 -17.55 4.56
C GLY A 196 7.53 -18.43 5.81
N THR A 197 8.44 -19.40 5.91
CA THR A 197 8.57 -20.24 7.12
C THR A 197 8.82 -19.45 8.39
N CYS A 198 9.42 -18.25 8.30
CA CYS A 198 9.68 -17.34 9.41
C CYS A 198 8.98 -15.98 9.24
N HIS A 199 8.74 -15.57 8.00
CA HIS A 199 8.15 -14.28 7.62
C HIS A 199 6.73 -14.45 7.06
N GLU A 200 5.90 -15.26 7.72
CA GLU A 200 4.56 -15.64 7.27
C GLU A 200 3.69 -14.43 6.92
N LYS A 201 3.61 -13.43 7.81
CA LYS A 201 2.79 -12.23 7.59
C LYS A 201 3.29 -11.36 6.42
N GLN A 202 4.60 -11.29 6.23
CA GLN A 202 5.19 -10.55 5.12
C GLN A 202 4.95 -11.29 3.79
N GLU A 203 5.05 -12.61 3.79
CA GLU A 203 4.71 -13.42 2.62
C GLU A 203 3.23 -13.30 2.26
N GLU A 204 2.34 -13.45 3.26
CA GLU A 204 0.90 -13.27 3.08
C GLU A 204 0.58 -11.89 2.48
N GLY A 205 1.12 -10.83 3.07
CA GLY A 205 0.94 -9.47 2.55
C GLY A 205 1.50 -9.30 1.13
N PHE A 206 2.67 -9.87 0.83
CA PHE A 206 3.24 -9.85 -0.51
C PHE A 206 2.34 -10.57 -1.53
N LEU A 207 1.81 -11.73 -1.19
CA LEU A 207 0.93 -12.53 -2.06
C LEU A 207 -0.42 -11.84 -2.31
N LEU A 208 -0.94 -11.10 -1.35
CA LEU A 208 -2.15 -10.27 -1.50
C LEU A 208 -1.86 -8.98 -2.28
N GLY A 209 -0.64 -8.50 -2.26
CA GLY A 209 -0.21 -7.28 -2.93
C GLY A 209 0.00 -7.44 -4.43
N LYS A 210 0.04 -6.29 -5.15
CA LYS A 210 0.22 -6.27 -6.62
C LYS A 210 1.46 -7.00 -7.12
N HIS A 211 2.51 -7.05 -6.32
CA HIS A 211 3.76 -7.67 -6.72
C HIS A 211 3.72 -9.20 -6.62
N GLY A 212 2.91 -9.77 -5.71
CA GLY A 212 2.85 -11.20 -5.45
C GLY A 212 1.55 -11.89 -5.87
N MET A 213 0.45 -11.16 -6.11
CA MET A 213 -0.89 -11.71 -6.36
C MET A 213 -0.95 -12.73 -7.50
N ARG A 214 -0.08 -12.62 -8.50
CA ARG A 214 0.00 -13.62 -9.58
C ARG A 214 0.51 -14.97 -9.08
N ILE A 215 1.47 -14.96 -8.16
CA ILE A 215 1.99 -16.19 -7.53
C ILE A 215 0.87 -16.84 -6.72
N ALA A 216 0.13 -16.06 -5.92
CA ALA A 216 -1.02 -16.55 -5.16
C ALA A 216 -2.10 -17.19 -6.05
N ALA A 217 -2.27 -16.69 -7.28
CA ALA A 217 -3.19 -17.24 -8.27
C ALA A 217 -2.59 -18.43 -9.08
N GLY A 218 -1.43 -18.96 -8.71
CA GLY A 218 -0.76 -20.06 -9.42
C GLY A 218 -0.18 -19.66 -10.78
N LEU A 219 -0.01 -18.38 -11.03
CA LEU A 219 0.57 -17.84 -12.27
C LEU A 219 2.06 -17.56 -12.09
N SER A 220 2.78 -17.36 -13.21
CA SER A 220 4.17 -16.91 -13.14
C SER A 220 4.30 -15.58 -12.40
N PRO A 221 5.39 -15.35 -11.65
CA PRO A 221 5.64 -14.09 -10.97
C PRO A 221 5.49 -12.90 -11.93
N MET A 222 5.01 -11.78 -11.41
CA MET A 222 4.92 -10.53 -12.18
C MET A 222 6.31 -10.04 -12.59
N THR A 223 6.41 -9.45 -13.77
CA THR A 223 7.60 -8.72 -14.21
C THR A 223 7.25 -7.25 -14.47
N PRO A 224 8.21 -6.32 -14.39
CA PRO A 224 7.97 -4.91 -14.72
C PRO A 224 7.37 -4.68 -16.11
N ALA A 225 7.72 -5.51 -17.10
CA ALA A 225 7.14 -5.43 -18.45
C ALA A 225 5.61 -5.64 -18.50
N GLN A 226 5.03 -6.25 -17.46
CA GLN A 226 3.58 -6.47 -17.35
C GLN A 226 2.85 -5.32 -16.65
N SER A 227 3.58 -4.30 -16.18
CA SER A 227 3.00 -3.15 -15.51
C SER A 227 2.30 -2.22 -16.50
N ARG A 228 1.23 -1.56 -16.02
CA ARG A 228 0.61 -0.42 -16.74
C ARG A 228 1.35 0.88 -16.50
N LEU A 229 2.11 0.99 -15.41
CA LEU A 229 2.93 2.15 -15.12
C LEU A 229 4.23 2.12 -15.93
N PRO A 230 4.79 3.29 -16.27
CA PRO A 230 6.12 3.35 -16.87
C PRO A 230 7.16 2.70 -15.97
N MET A 231 7.93 1.77 -16.53
CA MET A 231 9.01 1.05 -15.86
C MET A 231 10.34 1.24 -16.55
N LYS A 232 11.43 1.09 -15.80
CA LYS A 232 12.79 1.13 -16.34
C LYS A 232 13.10 -0.18 -17.09
N ASN A 233 13.64 -0.04 -18.30
CA ASN A 233 13.92 -1.17 -19.18
C ASN A 233 14.96 -2.17 -18.63
N ALA A 234 15.86 -1.72 -17.76
CA ALA A 234 16.96 -2.54 -17.25
C ALA A 234 16.49 -3.79 -16.45
N HIS A 235 15.25 -3.79 -15.99
CA HIS A 235 14.70 -4.87 -15.18
C HIS A 235 13.37 -5.41 -15.74
N SER A 236 13.04 -5.14 -17.00
CA SER A 236 11.75 -5.44 -17.63
C SER A 236 11.28 -6.89 -17.45
N ASP A 237 12.20 -7.84 -17.53
CA ASP A 237 11.91 -9.27 -17.50
C ASP A 237 12.25 -9.94 -16.15
N LYS A 238 12.65 -9.15 -15.13
CA LYS A 238 13.01 -9.69 -13.82
C LYS A 238 11.74 -10.12 -13.07
N PRO A 239 11.57 -11.41 -12.74
CA PRO A 239 10.42 -11.87 -11.97
C PRO A 239 10.50 -11.33 -10.53
N LEU A 240 9.38 -10.83 -10.02
CA LEU A 240 9.30 -10.25 -8.69
C LEU A 240 9.19 -11.34 -7.62
N ASN A 241 9.99 -11.20 -6.58
CA ASN A 241 10.01 -12.03 -5.38
C ASN A 241 10.63 -11.25 -4.22
N CYS A 242 10.80 -11.87 -3.06
CA CYS A 242 11.35 -11.21 -1.87
C CYS A 242 12.73 -10.57 -2.11
N ILE A 243 13.64 -11.29 -2.77
CA ILE A 243 15.00 -10.79 -3.04
C ILE A 243 15.07 -9.72 -4.15
N SER A 244 13.98 -9.48 -4.87
CA SER A 244 13.91 -8.36 -5.81
C SER A 244 13.97 -7.01 -5.10
N CYS A 245 13.51 -6.96 -3.85
CA CYS A 245 13.52 -5.77 -3.01
C CYS A 245 14.60 -5.82 -1.92
N HIS A 246 14.84 -6.99 -1.31
CA HIS A 246 15.73 -7.10 -0.15
C HIS A 246 17.19 -7.38 -0.50
N ASN A 247 17.51 -7.66 -1.75
CA ASN A 247 18.77 -8.24 -2.16
C ASN A 247 19.07 -9.58 -1.46
N ASP A 248 19.68 -10.51 -2.15
CA ASP A 248 20.13 -11.76 -1.58
C ASP A 248 21.32 -11.55 -0.64
N HIS A 249 21.41 -12.37 0.39
CA HIS A 249 22.44 -12.46 1.41
C HIS A 249 22.61 -11.25 2.33
N ILE A 250 22.58 -10.01 1.83
CA ILE A 250 22.70 -8.81 2.68
C ILE A 250 21.35 -8.41 3.32
N PHE A 251 20.23 -8.67 2.64
CA PHE A 251 18.88 -8.34 3.09
C PHE A 251 18.74 -6.89 3.56
N ASP A 252 19.17 -5.97 2.69
CA ASP A 252 19.25 -4.54 2.99
C ASP A 252 17.84 -3.90 3.03
N ARG A 253 17.41 -3.51 4.22
CA ARG A 253 16.10 -2.88 4.45
C ARG A 253 16.06 -1.43 3.98
N GLU A 254 17.17 -0.70 4.03
CA GLU A 254 17.22 0.68 3.53
C GLU A 254 17.11 0.72 2.01
N PHE A 255 17.77 -0.23 1.34
CA PHE A 255 17.59 -0.42 -0.09
C PHE A 255 16.16 -0.83 -0.43
N ALA A 256 15.56 -1.77 0.31
CA ALA A 256 14.19 -2.23 0.11
C ALA A 256 13.16 -1.09 0.30
N ALA A 257 13.44 -0.13 1.20
CA ALA A 257 12.53 0.97 1.50
C ALA A 257 12.46 2.05 0.39
N GLU A 258 13.47 2.17 -0.47
CA GLU A 258 13.56 3.21 -1.51
C GLU A 258 14.20 2.67 -2.79
N GLY A 259 15.46 2.20 -2.71
CA GLY A 259 16.28 1.87 -3.88
C GLY A 259 15.68 0.78 -4.77
N ALA A 260 15.07 -0.22 -4.17
CA ALA A 260 14.40 -1.30 -4.89
C ALA A 260 13.23 -0.79 -5.75
N CYS A 261 12.41 0.10 -5.20
CA CYS A 261 11.30 0.72 -5.93
C CYS A 261 11.82 1.56 -7.09
N MET A 262 12.79 2.43 -6.80
CA MET A 262 13.42 3.31 -7.79
C MET A 262 14.21 2.55 -8.85
N GLY A 263 14.60 1.30 -8.59
CA GLY A 263 15.23 0.42 -9.58
C GLY A 263 14.30 0.04 -10.73
N CYS A 264 13.01 -0.03 -10.49
CA CYS A 264 11.98 -0.47 -11.44
C CYS A 264 11.04 0.65 -11.89
N HIS A 265 10.48 1.44 -10.95
CA HIS A 265 9.49 2.49 -11.24
C HIS A 265 10.11 3.69 -11.99
N ASN A 266 9.38 4.18 -13.02
CA ASN A 266 9.81 5.29 -13.87
C ASN A 266 8.66 6.27 -14.18
N ASP A 267 7.57 6.21 -13.42
CA ASP A 267 6.47 7.17 -13.50
C ASP A 267 6.84 8.51 -12.86
N GLU A 268 6.07 9.56 -13.17
CA GLU A 268 6.35 10.93 -12.73
C GLU A 268 6.37 11.07 -11.20
N HIS A 269 5.41 10.43 -10.50
CA HIS A 269 5.35 10.43 -9.04
C HIS A 269 6.63 9.86 -8.43
N SER A 270 7.07 8.69 -8.92
CA SER A 270 8.28 8.03 -8.44
C SER A 270 9.52 8.86 -8.72
N GLN A 271 9.66 9.44 -9.92
CA GLN A 271 10.81 10.26 -10.26
C GLN A 271 10.87 11.57 -9.45
N ALA A 272 9.72 12.18 -9.18
CA ALA A 272 9.63 13.40 -8.39
C ALA A 272 10.01 13.21 -6.92
N TYR A 273 9.99 11.98 -6.40
CA TYR A 273 10.32 11.70 -5.00
C TYR A 273 11.69 12.26 -4.59
N HIS A 274 12.71 12.14 -5.43
CA HIS A 274 14.07 12.56 -5.08
C HIS A 274 14.20 14.04 -4.67
N GLU A 275 13.37 14.91 -5.25
CA GLU A 275 13.36 16.35 -4.96
C GLU A 275 12.38 16.71 -3.83
N SER A 276 11.63 15.74 -3.31
CA SER A 276 10.62 15.98 -2.29
C SER A 276 11.23 16.23 -0.90
N LYS A 277 10.48 16.91 -0.03
CA LYS A 277 10.83 17.08 1.39
C LYS A 277 10.88 15.74 2.11
N HIS A 278 10.03 14.79 1.73
CA HIS A 278 9.98 13.44 2.26
C HIS A 278 11.31 12.71 2.02
N ALA A 279 11.82 12.75 0.78
CA ALA A 279 13.12 12.17 0.46
C ALA A 279 14.28 12.88 1.20
N ALA A 280 14.19 14.19 1.42
CA ALA A 280 15.19 14.91 2.19
C ALA A 280 15.25 14.44 3.65
N LEU A 281 14.09 14.23 4.29
CA LEU A 281 13.98 13.66 5.63
C LEU A 281 14.55 12.24 5.69
N TRP A 282 14.20 11.37 4.71
CA TRP A 282 14.73 10.01 4.63
C TRP A 282 16.25 9.98 4.50
N ARG A 283 16.81 10.80 3.62
CA ARG A 283 18.27 10.92 3.48
C ARG A 283 18.93 11.45 4.74
N GLY A 284 18.27 12.38 5.43
CA GLY A 284 18.75 12.94 6.71
C GLY A 284 18.80 11.88 7.80
N GLU A 285 17.75 11.10 7.94
CA GLU A 285 17.67 10.00 8.91
C GLU A 285 18.72 8.91 8.63
N LYS A 286 18.89 8.49 7.36
CA LYS A 286 19.94 7.52 6.98
C LYS A 286 21.33 8.00 7.35
N ARG A 287 21.65 9.27 7.09
CA ARG A 287 22.96 9.86 7.49
C ARG A 287 23.12 9.89 9.00
N GLY A 288 22.07 10.28 9.72
CA GLY A 288 22.05 10.33 11.19
C GLY A 288 22.36 8.96 11.81
N ARG A 289 21.78 7.89 11.27
CA ARG A 289 22.09 6.51 11.70
C ARG A 289 23.54 6.12 11.40
N ALA A 290 24.02 6.41 10.21
CA ALA A 290 25.39 6.06 9.79
C ALA A 290 26.46 6.80 10.60
N GLU A 291 26.25 8.07 10.89
CA GLU A 291 27.22 8.95 11.57
C GLU A 291 27.01 9.00 13.10
N GLN A 292 25.97 8.33 13.62
CA GLN A 292 25.49 8.45 15.01
C GLN A 292 25.27 9.93 15.44
N ARG A 293 24.96 10.77 14.46
CA ARG A 293 24.65 12.19 14.57
C ARG A 293 23.54 12.49 13.56
N GLY A 294 22.66 13.41 13.89
CA GLY A 294 21.69 13.91 12.92
C GLY A 294 20.62 14.75 13.57
N ASP A 295 20.16 15.76 12.85
CA ASP A 295 19.04 16.61 13.25
C ASP A 295 17.69 15.91 12.98
N ILE A 296 17.69 14.81 12.21
CA ILE A 296 16.51 14.01 11.89
C ILE A 296 16.51 12.75 12.75
N ALA A 297 15.50 12.64 13.61
CA ALA A 297 15.35 11.48 14.49
C ALA A 297 14.86 10.24 13.73
N GLU A 298 15.07 9.06 14.30
CA GLU A 298 14.52 7.83 13.77
C GLU A 298 13.00 7.88 13.69
N GLY A 299 12.45 7.40 12.56
CA GLY A 299 11.01 7.44 12.28
C GLY A 299 10.50 8.75 11.66
N GLN A 300 11.35 9.76 11.49
CA GLN A 300 10.98 11.00 10.79
C GLN A 300 11.22 10.92 9.28
N GLY A 301 12.05 9.98 8.82
CA GLY A 301 12.31 9.75 7.41
C GLY A 301 11.16 9.08 6.71
N VAL A 302 10.78 9.60 5.55
CA VAL A 302 9.65 9.09 4.76
C VAL A 302 10.19 8.55 3.43
N SER A 303 10.28 7.22 3.33
CA SER A 303 10.67 6.51 2.11
C SER A 303 9.44 6.12 1.27
N CYS A 304 9.65 5.51 0.11
CA CYS A 304 8.58 4.90 -0.69
C CYS A 304 7.79 3.87 0.14
N ALA A 305 8.51 3.00 0.86
CA ALA A 305 7.88 2.00 1.72
C ALA A 305 7.07 2.62 2.86
N SER A 306 7.45 3.79 3.38
CA SER A 306 6.71 4.45 4.46
C SER A 306 5.25 4.74 4.09
N CYS A 307 5.00 5.06 2.82
CA CYS A 307 3.66 5.32 2.30
C CYS A 307 2.99 4.07 1.73
N HIS A 308 3.74 3.28 0.95
CA HIS A 308 3.19 2.17 0.17
C HIS A 308 3.19 0.82 0.90
N LEU A 309 3.99 0.69 1.94
CA LEU A 309 4.12 -0.49 2.80
C LEU A 309 4.16 -0.01 4.26
N PRO A 310 3.02 0.43 4.82
CA PRO A 310 3.00 1.09 6.12
C PRO A 310 3.49 0.18 7.24
N ARG A 311 3.89 0.82 8.33
CA ARG A 311 4.25 0.14 9.56
C ARG A 311 2.99 -0.11 10.39
N GLU A 312 2.76 -1.35 10.74
CA GLU A 312 1.61 -1.78 11.54
C GLU A 312 2.09 -2.37 12.86
N THR A 313 1.35 -2.09 13.93
CA THR A 313 1.63 -2.68 15.24
C THR A 313 0.80 -3.94 15.41
N HIS A 314 1.47 -5.05 15.66
CA HIS A 314 0.89 -6.35 15.97
C HIS A 314 1.25 -6.76 17.41
N GLU A 315 0.54 -7.71 17.96
CA GLU A 315 0.93 -8.37 19.20
C GLU A 315 1.68 -9.67 18.87
N ASN A 316 2.82 -9.88 19.50
CA ASN A 316 3.52 -11.16 19.44
C ASN A 316 2.83 -12.21 20.33
N LEU A 317 3.38 -13.43 20.37
CA LEU A 317 2.82 -14.53 21.16
C LEU A 317 2.77 -14.24 22.66
N ASP A 318 3.62 -13.35 23.16
CA ASP A 318 3.69 -12.93 24.56
C ASP A 318 2.82 -11.69 24.84
N GLY A 319 2.06 -11.19 23.85
CA GLY A 319 1.24 -9.99 23.96
C GLY A 319 2.02 -8.67 23.89
N ALA A 320 3.31 -8.71 23.60
CA ALA A 320 4.10 -7.50 23.43
C ALA A 320 3.88 -6.89 22.03
N PRO A 321 3.81 -5.55 21.91
CA PRO A 321 3.64 -4.91 20.61
C PRO A 321 4.92 -5.06 19.76
N VAL A 322 4.73 -5.48 18.51
CA VAL A 322 5.78 -5.58 17.50
C VAL A 322 5.36 -4.80 16.28
N VAL A 323 6.22 -3.91 15.82
CA VAL A 323 5.98 -3.14 14.57
C VAL A 323 6.55 -3.89 13.38
N MET A 324 5.69 -4.17 12.42
CA MET A 324 6.04 -4.84 11.17
C MET A 324 5.67 -3.97 9.97
N VAL A 325 6.33 -4.23 8.84
CA VAL A 325 6.03 -3.58 7.56
C VAL A 325 4.97 -4.41 6.83
N GLN A 326 3.84 -3.80 6.48
CA GLN A 326 2.81 -4.42 5.66
C GLN A 326 3.29 -4.55 4.22
N HIS A 327 3.26 -5.77 3.66
CA HIS A 327 3.71 -6.02 2.29
C HIS A 327 2.58 -6.04 1.26
N ASN A 328 1.34 -5.77 1.66
CA ASN A 328 0.21 -5.63 0.77
C ASN A 328 0.00 -4.16 0.36
N GLN A 329 0.45 -3.78 -0.83
CA GLN A 329 0.25 -2.42 -1.35
C GLN A 329 -1.24 -2.08 -1.54
N ASN A 330 -2.08 -3.08 -1.83
CA ASN A 330 -3.51 -2.86 -2.04
C ASN A 330 -4.22 -2.45 -0.74
N ALA A 331 -3.78 -2.98 0.40
CA ALA A 331 -4.35 -2.63 1.71
C ALA A 331 -4.20 -1.15 2.07
N ASN A 332 -3.27 -0.43 1.44
CA ASN A 332 -2.99 0.97 1.75
C ASN A 332 -3.22 1.95 0.60
N LEU A 333 -3.11 1.49 -0.66
CA LEU A 333 -3.21 2.35 -1.84
C LEU A 333 -4.59 2.33 -2.50
N ARG A 334 -5.46 1.44 -2.10
CA ARG A 334 -6.75 1.30 -2.80
C ARG A 334 -7.89 1.03 -1.83
N PRO A 335 -8.72 1.99 -1.65
CA PRO A 335 -8.61 3.40 -2.10
C PRO A 335 -7.53 4.17 -1.33
N ASN A 336 -7.05 5.29 -1.89
CA ASN A 336 -5.95 6.08 -1.31
C ASN A 336 -6.26 6.60 0.11
N GLU A 337 -7.52 6.74 0.47
CA GLU A 337 -7.98 7.17 1.79
C GLU A 337 -7.52 6.25 2.92
N LYS A 338 -7.29 4.98 2.64
CA LYS A 338 -6.69 4.05 3.61
C LYS A 338 -5.35 4.55 4.13
N MET A 339 -4.59 5.26 3.28
CA MET A 339 -3.30 5.84 3.63
C MET A 339 -3.40 6.97 4.67
N ILE A 340 -4.53 7.65 4.76
CA ILE A 340 -4.70 8.79 5.68
C ILE A 340 -4.37 8.37 7.11
N ARG A 341 -5.05 7.36 7.63
CA ARG A 341 -4.87 6.92 9.02
C ARG A 341 -3.55 6.19 9.26
N SER A 342 -3.22 5.28 8.37
CA SER A 342 -2.07 4.40 8.55
C SER A 342 -0.74 5.11 8.33
N VAL A 343 -0.72 6.16 7.49
CA VAL A 343 0.51 6.84 7.09
C VAL A 343 0.47 8.33 7.38
N CYS A 344 -0.42 9.10 6.71
CA CYS A 344 -0.36 10.56 6.71
C CYS A 344 -0.49 11.14 8.10
N MET A 345 -1.42 10.62 8.91
CA MET A 345 -1.72 11.13 10.25
C MET A 345 -0.63 10.85 11.30
N ASN A 346 0.39 10.07 10.98
CA ASN A 346 1.57 9.99 11.85
C ASN A 346 2.35 11.33 11.89
N CYS A 347 2.20 12.15 10.84
CA CYS A 347 2.96 13.38 10.68
C CYS A 347 2.08 14.60 10.35
N HIS A 348 0.91 14.40 9.75
CA HIS A 348 0.02 15.44 9.26
C HIS A 348 -1.35 15.36 9.91
N GLY A 349 -2.01 16.51 10.08
CA GLY A 349 -3.41 16.55 10.49
C GLY A 349 -4.34 16.07 9.38
N LEU A 350 -5.54 15.62 9.79
CA LEU A 350 -6.53 15.02 8.91
C LEU A 350 -6.91 15.93 7.73
N GLY A 351 -7.19 17.22 7.98
CA GLY A 351 -7.59 18.16 6.93
C GLY A 351 -6.52 18.30 5.85
N PHE A 352 -5.26 18.49 6.25
CA PHE A 352 -4.14 18.55 5.32
C PHE A 352 -3.97 17.25 4.52
N ALA A 353 -4.12 16.09 5.18
CA ALA A 353 -3.97 14.80 4.51
C ALA A 353 -5.07 14.54 3.46
N ILE A 354 -6.32 14.93 3.77
CA ILE A 354 -7.44 14.82 2.83
C ILE A 354 -7.20 15.73 1.62
N ASP A 355 -6.90 17.02 1.85
CA ASP A 355 -6.66 17.98 0.77
C ASP A 355 -5.48 17.56 -0.10
N ALA A 356 -4.41 17.02 0.49
CA ALA A 356 -3.23 16.56 -0.24
C ALA A 356 -3.52 15.33 -1.13
N LEU A 357 -4.37 14.41 -0.70
CA LEU A 357 -4.77 13.25 -1.51
C LEU A 357 -5.85 13.58 -2.54
N ALA A 358 -6.58 14.68 -2.36
CA ALA A 358 -7.52 15.20 -3.33
C ALA A 358 -6.86 16.00 -4.47
N ASP A 359 -5.56 16.29 -4.37
CA ASP A 359 -4.80 17.07 -5.36
C ASP A 359 -3.95 16.15 -6.27
N PRO A 360 -4.42 15.83 -7.51
CA PRO A 360 -3.69 14.94 -8.41
C PRO A 360 -2.31 15.47 -8.82
N GLU A 361 -2.14 16.77 -8.96
CA GLU A 361 -0.85 17.36 -9.32
C GLU A 361 0.14 17.30 -8.17
N LEU A 362 -0.36 17.43 -6.93
CA LEU A 362 0.45 17.27 -5.74
C LEU A 362 0.88 15.80 -5.54
N ILE A 363 -0.01 14.84 -5.81
CA ILE A 363 0.34 13.42 -5.83
C ILE A 363 1.41 13.16 -6.91
N LYS A 364 1.19 13.63 -8.13
CA LYS A 364 2.07 13.43 -9.27
C LYS A 364 3.47 13.96 -9.04
N ASN A 365 3.60 15.12 -8.39
CA ASN A 365 4.90 15.71 -8.05
C ASN A 365 5.50 15.21 -6.72
N ASN A 366 4.94 14.13 -6.15
CA ASN A 366 5.36 13.55 -4.88
C ASN A 366 5.30 14.54 -3.70
N PHE A 367 4.18 15.23 -3.57
CA PHE A 367 3.86 16.16 -2.48
C PHE A 367 4.86 17.32 -2.33
N GLN A 368 5.39 17.83 -3.45
CA GLN A 368 6.23 19.03 -3.47
C GLN A 368 5.36 20.29 -3.52
N GLY A 369 4.97 20.78 -2.38
CA GLY A 369 4.15 21.98 -2.27
C GLY A 369 3.12 21.90 -1.16
N LEU A 370 2.02 22.63 -1.35
CA LEU A 370 0.83 22.59 -0.51
C LEU A 370 -0.36 22.22 -1.38
N PRO A 371 -1.38 21.56 -0.82
CA PRO A 371 -2.62 21.28 -1.54
C PRO A 371 -3.23 22.56 -2.14
N GLN A 372 -3.66 22.48 -3.40
CA GLN A 372 -4.38 23.55 -4.08
C GLN A 372 -5.90 23.31 -4.07
N HIS A 373 -6.31 22.12 -3.65
CA HIS A 373 -7.70 21.73 -3.47
C HIS A 373 -8.03 21.72 -1.98
N HIS A 374 -9.24 22.12 -1.66
CA HIS A 374 -9.79 22.07 -0.32
C HIS A 374 -11.07 21.27 -0.32
N ILE A 375 -11.19 20.33 0.59
CA ILE A 375 -12.37 19.46 0.72
C ILE A 375 -13.28 20.06 1.78
N GLU A 376 -14.42 20.60 1.36
CA GLU A 376 -15.38 21.31 2.20
C GLU A 376 -15.92 20.50 3.39
N SER A 377 -15.91 19.17 3.32
CA SER A 377 -16.31 18.29 4.44
C SER A 377 -15.50 18.55 5.73
N ILE A 378 -14.29 19.07 5.62
CA ILE A 378 -13.47 19.45 6.77
C ILE A 378 -14.05 20.69 7.47
N ASP A 379 -14.50 21.68 6.72
CA ASP A 379 -15.14 22.88 7.31
C ASP A 379 -16.42 22.51 8.04
N MET A 380 -17.23 21.64 7.45
CA MET A 380 -18.46 21.12 8.09
C MET A 380 -18.14 20.38 9.40
N ALA A 381 -17.09 19.58 9.42
CA ALA A 381 -16.64 18.89 10.63
C ALA A 381 -16.15 19.87 11.69
N LEU A 382 -15.41 20.92 11.30
CA LEU A 382 -14.98 22.00 12.18
C LEU A 382 -16.15 22.79 12.80
N GLU A 383 -17.17 23.09 12.00
CA GLU A 383 -18.39 23.78 12.51
C GLU A 383 -19.12 22.93 13.53
N ARG A 384 -19.26 21.62 13.28
CA ARG A 384 -19.86 20.69 14.25
C ARG A 384 -19.05 20.54 15.52
N ALA A 385 -17.73 20.43 15.41
CA ALA A 385 -16.86 20.39 16.58
C ALA A 385 -17.03 21.62 17.46
N LYS A 386 -17.21 22.81 16.87
CA LYS A 386 -17.50 24.07 17.59
C LYS A 386 -18.88 24.09 18.23
N ALA A 387 -19.90 23.53 17.56
CA ALA A 387 -21.27 23.47 18.07
C ALA A 387 -21.44 22.47 19.23
N SER A 388 -20.53 21.54 19.38
CA SER A 388 -20.53 20.48 20.42
C SER A 388 -19.77 20.87 21.68
N GLN A 389 -19.08 22.02 21.69
CA GLN A 389 -18.40 22.63 22.84
C GLN A 389 -19.29 23.63 23.55
#